data_9d8775257aacd9c0ee144f10e7c517d1
#
_entry.id   9d8775257aacd9c0ee144f10e7c517d1
#
_cell.length_a   1.000
_cell.length_b   1.000
_cell.length_c   1.000
_cell.angle_alpha   90.00
_cell.angle_beta   90.00
_cell.angle_gamma   90.00
#
_symmetry.space_group_name_H-M   'P 1'
#
loop_
_entity.id
_entity.type
_entity.pdbx_description
1 polymer ?
#
loop_
_entity_poly.entity_id
_entity_poly.type
_entity_poly.pdbx_seq_one_letter_code
_entity_poly.pdbx_strand_id
1 'polypeptide(L)'
;LVGSEMCIRDSNSGDHILKLEAVLSGTLNYIFNTISADIPFSEAIHMAKEAGYAEPDPRIDLSGKDVIRKLVILAREAGYPVEQADVKRNLFIPEKYFEGSLEDFWKNIKDTDAGFEEKRQLLEAEGKRFRFVAKMENGACEVGLQAVDSHHPFYELEGSNNIIMISTERYHEYPMIIKGYGAGADVTAAGVFADIISIANIR
;
A
#
# COMPACT_ATOMS: atom_id res chain seq x y z
N LEU A 1 1.23 -14.10 -1.16
CA LEU A 1 2.06 -13.39 -0.17
C LEU A 1 3.46 -14.02 -0.12
N VAL A 2 4.29 -13.69 -1.13
CA VAL A 2 5.70 -14.08 -1.12
C VAL A 2 6.37 -13.29 0.00
N GLY A 3 6.79 -13.94 1.07
CA GLY A 3 7.40 -13.32 2.25
C GLY A 3 6.73 -13.70 3.58
N SER A 4 5.50 -14.23 3.54
CA SER A 4 4.83 -14.74 4.73
C SER A 4 5.58 -15.91 5.38
N GLU A 5 6.28 -16.74 4.58
CA GLU A 5 7.07 -17.85 5.12
C GLU A 5 8.20 -17.42 6.05
N MET A 6 8.88 -16.31 5.77
CA MET A 6 9.91 -15.80 6.67
C MET A 6 9.29 -15.31 7.98
N CYS A 7 8.19 -14.57 7.93
CA CYS A 7 7.47 -14.13 9.12
C CYS A 7 6.93 -15.32 9.93
N ILE A 8 6.39 -16.36 9.28
CA ILE A 8 5.90 -17.56 9.94
C ILE A 8 7.06 -18.32 10.60
N ARG A 9 8.19 -18.45 9.95
CA ARG A 9 9.37 -19.13 10.51
C ARG A 9 9.94 -18.38 11.71
N ASP A 10 10.02 -17.07 11.65
CA ASP A 10 10.49 -16.24 12.76
C ASP A 10 9.50 -16.26 13.93
N SER A 11 8.20 -16.20 13.68
CA SER A 11 7.15 -16.40 14.68
C SER A 11 7.26 -17.77 15.36
N ASN A 12 7.51 -18.84 14.58
CA ASN A 12 7.69 -20.20 15.10
C ASN A 12 8.98 -20.34 15.93
N SER A 13 9.95 -19.43 15.76
CA SER A 13 11.20 -19.37 16.54
C SER A 13 11.07 -18.53 17.82
N GLY A 14 9.86 -18.03 18.12
CA GLY A 14 9.56 -17.21 19.29
C GLY A 14 9.96 -15.74 19.14
N ASP A 15 10.10 -15.23 17.92
CA ASP A 15 10.21 -13.80 17.63
C ASP A 15 8.83 -13.18 17.47
N HIS A 16 8.63 -11.96 17.93
CA HIS A 16 7.36 -11.26 17.87
C HIS A 16 7.45 -10.06 16.91
N ILE A 17 6.50 -9.96 15.99
CA ILE A 17 6.36 -8.81 15.10
C ILE A 17 5.75 -7.67 15.91
N LEU A 18 6.49 -6.57 16.06
CA LEU A 18 6.06 -5.39 16.80
C LEU A 18 5.43 -4.33 15.89
N LYS A 19 5.98 -4.20 14.66
CA LYS A 19 5.56 -3.17 13.73
C LYS A 19 5.63 -3.67 12.29
N LEU A 20 4.61 -3.30 11.51
CA LEU A 20 4.57 -3.46 10.06
C LEU A 20 4.31 -2.09 9.44
N GLU A 21 5.11 -1.72 8.45
CA GLU A 21 4.86 -0.56 7.59
C GLU A 21 4.92 -1.03 6.14
N ALA A 22 3.95 -0.64 5.32
CA ALA A 22 3.88 -1.18 3.98
C ALA A 22 3.22 -0.24 2.97
N VAL A 23 3.65 -0.32 1.70
CA VAL A 23 2.93 0.17 0.54
C VAL A 23 2.37 -1.06 -0.18
N LEU A 24 1.05 -1.26 -0.10
CA LEU A 24 0.36 -2.48 -0.52
C LEU A 24 -0.55 -2.30 -1.74
N SER A 25 -0.59 -1.09 -2.32
CA SER A 25 -1.37 -0.80 -3.53
C SER A 25 -0.45 -0.35 -4.66
N GLY A 26 -0.34 -1.18 -5.69
CA GLY A 26 0.39 -0.83 -6.91
C GLY A 26 -0.23 0.37 -7.62
N THR A 27 -1.56 0.45 -7.67
CA THR A 27 -2.31 1.58 -8.24
C THR A 27 -1.96 2.90 -7.57
N LEU A 28 -2.07 2.95 -6.23
CA LEU A 28 -1.78 4.18 -5.48
C LEU A 28 -0.29 4.55 -5.57
N ASN A 29 0.60 3.54 -5.53
CA ASN A 29 2.02 3.81 -5.71
C ASN A 29 2.33 4.38 -7.09
N TYR A 30 1.71 3.84 -8.15
CA TYR A 30 1.84 4.37 -9.50
C TYR A 30 1.35 5.83 -9.58
N ILE A 31 0.15 6.12 -9.07
CA ILE A 31 -0.42 7.48 -9.06
C ILE A 31 0.53 8.46 -8.38
N PHE A 32 1.00 8.15 -7.16
CA PHE A 32 1.88 9.06 -6.40
C PHE A 32 3.32 9.13 -6.94
N ASN A 33 3.74 8.22 -7.80
CA ASN A 33 4.98 8.33 -8.57
C ASN A 33 4.81 9.17 -9.84
N THR A 34 3.59 9.25 -10.39
CA THR A 34 3.29 9.90 -11.67
C THR A 34 2.98 11.39 -11.51
N ILE A 35 2.42 11.81 -10.37
CA ILE A 35 2.08 13.21 -10.11
C ILE A 35 3.36 14.07 -10.23
N SER A 36 3.25 15.13 -11.03
CA SER A 36 4.33 16.09 -11.25
C SER A 36 3.77 17.49 -11.52
N ALA A 37 4.62 18.48 -11.75
CA ALA A 37 4.19 19.82 -12.15
C ALA A 37 3.34 19.83 -13.42
N ASP A 38 3.61 18.88 -14.34
CA ASP A 38 2.93 18.76 -15.63
C ASP A 38 1.77 17.76 -15.61
N ILE A 39 1.70 16.87 -14.59
CA ILE A 39 0.72 15.81 -14.48
C ILE A 39 -0.06 15.97 -13.17
N PRO A 40 -1.27 16.58 -13.22
CA PRO A 40 -2.11 16.74 -12.05
C PRO A 40 -2.62 15.40 -11.51
N PHE A 41 -3.12 15.39 -10.28
CA PHE A 41 -3.57 14.18 -9.60
C PHE A 41 -4.68 13.44 -10.38
N SER A 42 -5.67 14.18 -10.91
CA SER A 42 -6.75 13.60 -11.72
C SER A 42 -6.23 12.91 -12.99
N GLU A 43 -5.22 13.49 -13.64
CA GLU A 43 -4.59 12.91 -14.84
C GLU A 43 -3.77 11.66 -14.48
N ALA A 44 -3.05 11.67 -13.36
CA ALA A 44 -2.32 10.49 -12.88
C ALA A 44 -3.26 9.30 -12.61
N ILE A 45 -4.51 9.55 -12.15
CA ILE A 45 -5.54 8.51 -12.01
C ILE A 45 -5.97 7.97 -13.38
N HIS A 46 -6.16 8.84 -14.39
CA HIS A 46 -6.45 8.42 -15.76
C HIS A 46 -5.34 7.54 -16.32
N MET A 47 -4.10 7.98 -16.20
CA MET A 47 -2.93 7.21 -16.66
C MET A 47 -2.82 5.84 -15.97
N ALA A 48 -3.11 5.77 -14.68
CA ALA A 48 -3.15 4.49 -13.94
C ALA A 48 -4.21 3.53 -14.50
N LYS A 49 -5.37 4.06 -14.88
CA LYS A 49 -6.46 3.28 -15.50
C LYS A 49 -6.07 2.80 -16.90
N GLU A 50 -5.53 3.66 -17.74
CA GLU A 50 -5.08 3.31 -19.10
C GLU A 50 -3.94 2.30 -19.09
N ALA A 51 -3.04 2.39 -18.12
CA ALA A 51 -1.95 1.44 -17.92
C ALA A 51 -2.42 0.09 -17.32
N GLY A 52 -3.71 -0.04 -16.95
CA GLY A 52 -4.27 -1.27 -16.39
C GLY A 52 -3.91 -1.52 -14.92
N TYR A 53 -3.43 -0.52 -14.21
CA TYR A 53 -3.15 -0.61 -12.78
C TYR A 53 -4.38 -0.34 -11.91
N ALA A 54 -5.30 0.52 -12.38
CA ALA A 54 -6.52 0.85 -11.65
C ALA A 54 -7.72 0.02 -12.11
N GLU A 55 -8.64 -0.23 -11.18
CA GLU A 55 -9.93 -0.84 -11.48
C GLU A 55 -10.74 0.03 -12.46
N PRO A 56 -11.72 -0.53 -13.18
CA PRO A 56 -12.59 0.25 -14.06
C PRO A 56 -13.24 1.46 -13.37
N ASP A 57 -13.56 1.32 -12.08
CA ASP A 57 -13.95 2.41 -11.19
C ASP A 57 -12.80 2.70 -10.21
N PRO A 58 -12.00 3.75 -10.43
CA PRO A 58 -10.83 4.03 -9.61
C PRO A 58 -11.15 4.40 -8.16
N ARG A 59 -12.43 4.70 -7.84
CA ARG A 59 -12.88 4.91 -6.46
C ARG A 59 -12.62 3.70 -5.58
N ILE A 60 -12.63 2.50 -6.15
CA ILE A 60 -12.31 1.26 -5.44
C ILE A 60 -10.89 1.34 -4.88
N ASP A 61 -9.91 1.67 -5.74
CA ASP A 61 -8.51 1.81 -5.36
C ASP A 61 -8.28 2.97 -4.40
N LEU A 62 -8.84 4.14 -4.73
CA LEU A 62 -8.68 5.39 -3.97
C LEU A 62 -9.31 5.31 -2.57
N SER A 63 -10.29 4.43 -2.36
CA SER A 63 -10.90 4.19 -1.05
C SER A 63 -9.97 3.51 -0.05
N GLY A 64 -8.85 2.93 -0.52
CA GLY A 64 -7.91 2.18 0.30
C GLY A 64 -8.47 0.87 0.90
N LYS A 65 -9.67 0.43 0.52
CA LYS A 65 -10.31 -0.78 1.08
C LYS A 65 -9.48 -2.03 0.90
N ASP A 66 -8.81 -2.17 -0.25
CA ASP A 66 -7.94 -3.32 -0.51
C ASP A 66 -6.69 -3.30 0.39
N VAL A 67 -6.11 -2.11 0.58
CA VAL A 67 -4.97 -1.91 1.49
C VAL A 67 -5.35 -2.25 2.93
N ILE A 68 -6.57 -1.86 3.36
CA ILE A 68 -7.09 -2.21 4.70
C ILE A 68 -7.22 -3.72 4.86
N ARG A 69 -7.78 -4.42 3.86
CA ARG A 69 -7.91 -5.89 3.89
C ARG A 69 -6.55 -6.57 4.00
N LYS A 70 -5.58 -6.13 3.20
CA LYS A 70 -4.21 -6.66 3.23
C LYS A 70 -3.53 -6.39 4.57
N LEU A 71 -3.70 -5.20 5.14
CA LEU A 71 -3.17 -4.87 6.47
C LEU A 71 -3.76 -5.76 7.56
N VAL A 72 -5.08 -6.00 7.54
CA VAL A 72 -5.75 -6.89 8.50
C VAL A 72 -5.22 -8.32 8.39
N ILE A 73 -5.00 -8.83 7.17
CA ILE A 73 -4.41 -10.15 6.97
C ILE A 73 -3.01 -10.19 7.59
N LEU A 74 -2.16 -9.22 7.28
CA LEU A 74 -0.80 -9.16 7.82
C LEU A 74 -0.78 -9.04 9.35
N ALA A 75 -1.67 -8.23 9.94
CA ALA A 75 -1.78 -8.08 11.38
C ALA A 75 -2.20 -9.39 12.06
N ARG A 76 -3.14 -10.13 11.46
CA ARG A 76 -3.58 -11.45 11.97
C ARG A 76 -2.48 -12.49 11.88
N GLU A 77 -1.74 -12.54 10.77
CA GLU A 77 -0.57 -13.40 10.63
C GLU A 77 0.55 -13.05 11.64
N ALA A 78 0.64 -11.79 12.03
CA ALA A 78 1.52 -11.31 13.10
C ALA A 78 1.00 -11.61 14.52
N GLY A 79 -0.17 -12.27 14.66
CA GLY A 79 -0.76 -12.68 15.93
C GLY A 79 -1.70 -11.67 16.58
N TYR A 80 -2.06 -10.58 15.91
CA TYR A 80 -2.95 -9.54 16.44
C TYR A 80 -4.40 -9.72 15.93
N PRO A 81 -5.41 -9.87 16.83
CA PRO A 81 -6.81 -10.06 16.44
C PRO A 81 -7.46 -8.72 15.99
N VAL A 82 -7.12 -8.27 14.79
CA VAL A 82 -7.61 -7.01 14.22
C VAL A 82 -8.75 -7.24 13.25
N GLU A 83 -9.79 -6.41 13.29
CA GLU A 83 -10.88 -6.36 12.32
C GLU A 83 -10.78 -5.11 11.43
N GLN A 84 -11.44 -5.14 10.26
CA GLN A 84 -11.41 -4.00 9.34
C GLN A 84 -11.98 -2.70 9.95
N ALA A 85 -12.91 -2.83 10.88
CA ALA A 85 -13.50 -1.69 11.60
C ALA A 85 -12.53 -1.01 12.56
N ASP A 86 -11.51 -1.74 13.04
CA ASP A 86 -10.50 -1.23 13.98
C ASP A 86 -9.42 -0.40 13.29
N VAL A 87 -9.35 -0.49 11.94
CA VAL A 87 -8.32 0.23 11.17
C VAL A 87 -8.68 1.71 11.06
N LYS A 88 -7.84 2.57 11.61
CA LYS A 88 -7.97 4.02 11.47
C LYS A 88 -7.70 4.42 10.00
N ARG A 89 -8.65 5.13 9.41
CA ARG A 89 -8.60 5.57 8.01
C ARG A 89 -8.28 7.06 7.94
N ASN A 90 -7.12 7.38 7.43
CA ASN A 90 -6.75 8.75 7.10
C ASN A 90 -6.83 8.93 5.59
N LEU A 91 -8.07 9.06 5.08
CA LEU A 91 -8.32 9.23 3.65
C LEU A 91 -7.75 10.56 3.17
N PHE A 92 -7.13 10.54 2.01
CA PHE A 92 -6.53 11.72 1.37
C PHE A 92 -7.47 12.43 0.40
N ILE A 93 -8.61 11.79 0.07
CA ILE A 93 -9.71 12.34 -0.73
C ILE A 93 -10.94 12.42 0.16
N PRO A 94 -11.64 13.58 0.23
CA PRO A 94 -12.88 13.70 0.97
C PRO A 94 -13.96 12.73 0.48
N GLU A 95 -14.77 12.20 1.41
CA GLU A 95 -15.78 11.18 1.12
C GLU A 95 -16.80 11.59 0.05
N LYS A 96 -17.11 12.89 -0.06
CA LYS A 96 -18.02 13.43 -1.07
C LYS A 96 -17.64 13.06 -2.52
N TYR A 97 -16.37 12.79 -2.80
CA TYR A 97 -15.91 12.41 -4.16
C TYR A 97 -16.18 10.94 -4.49
N PHE A 98 -16.55 10.14 -3.51
CA PHE A 98 -16.92 8.73 -3.72
C PHE A 98 -18.40 8.54 -3.99
N GLU A 99 -19.21 9.61 -3.86
CA GLU A 99 -20.66 9.60 -4.09
C GLU A 99 -20.98 9.87 -5.57
N GLY A 100 -22.23 9.55 -5.98
CA GLY A 100 -22.74 9.80 -7.33
C GLY A 100 -22.24 8.81 -8.38
N SER A 101 -22.39 9.19 -9.64
CA SER A 101 -21.98 8.38 -10.79
C SER A 101 -20.47 8.43 -11.01
N LEU A 102 -19.95 7.52 -11.85
CA LEU A 102 -18.55 7.56 -12.27
C LEU A 102 -18.24 8.83 -13.09
N GLU A 103 -19.20 9.35 -13.82
CA GLU A 103 -19.07 10.60 -14.58
C GLU A 103 -18.92 11.79 -13.63
N ASP A 104 -19.71 11.82 -12.55
CA ASP A 104 -19.62 12.84 -11.51
C ASP A 104 -18.25 12.80 -10.82
N PHE A 105 -17.76 11.58 -10.53
CA PHE A 105 -16.41 11.40 -9.98
C PHE A 105 -15.36 12.05 -10.89
N TRP A 106 -15.32 11.71 -12.18
CA TRP A 106 -14.32 12.24 -13.11
C TRP A 106 -14.40 13.76 -13.30
N LYS A 107 -15.60 14.33 -13.16
CA LYS A 107 -15.78 15.78 -13.21
C LYS A 107 -15.23 16.45 -11.94
N ASN A 108 -15.58 15.88 -10.80
CA ASN A 108 -15.34 16.53 -9.51
C ASN A 108 -13.92 16.30 -8.98
N ILE A 109 -13.25 15.16 -9.31
CA ILE A 109 -11.92 14.86 -8.80
C ILE A 109 -10.88 15.90 -9.18
N LYS A 110 -11.08 16.61 -10.30
CA LYS A 110 -10.24 17.73 -10.76
C LYS A 110 -10.16 18.88 -9.76
N ASP A 111 -11.17 19.04 -8.92
CA ASP A 111 -11.18 20.07 -7.87
C ASP A 111 -10.08 19.83 -6.82
N THR A 112 -9.53 18.61 -6.77
CA THR A 112 -8.45 18.26 -5.84
C THR A 112 -7.06 18.57 -6.38
N ASP A 113 -6.91 18.79 -7.69
CA ASP A 113 -5.61 18.92 -8.36
C ASP A 113 -4.74 20.05 -7.78
N ALA A 114 -5.31 21.23 -7.59
CA ALA A 114 -4.59 22.36 -7.03
C ALA A 114 -4.06 22.09 -5.62
N GLY A 115 -4.88 21.43 -4.77
CA GLY A 115 -4.48 21.08 -3.41
C GLY A 115 -3.42 19.96 -3.35
N PHE A 116 -3.42 19.05 -4.32
CA PHE A 116 -2.35 18.05 -4.45
C PHE A 116 -1.07 18.66 -4.95
N GLU A 117 -1.13 19.56 -5.92
CA GLU A 117 0.06 20.24 -6.44
C GLU A 117 0.73 21.11 -5.37
N GLU A 118 -0.04 21.90 -4.61
CA GLU A 118 0.50 22.66 -3.47
C GLU A 118 1.25 21.77 -2.48
N LYS A 119 0.62 20.66 -2.06
CA LYS A 119 1.24 19.70 -1.14
C LYS A 119 2.48 19.03 -1.76
N ARG A 120 2.43 18.68 -3.04
CA ARG A 120 3.56 18.08 -3.75
C ARG A 120 4.76 19.01 -3.75
N GLN A 121 4.56 20.30 -4.07
CA GLN A 121 5.62 21.31 -4.06
C GLN A 121 6.26 21.47 -2.68
N LEU A 122 5.43 21.53 -1.63
CA LEU A 122 5.93 21.59 -0.25
C LEU A 122 6.79 20.37 0.10
N LEU A 123 6.35 19.17 -0.25
CA LEU A 123 7.11 17.96 0.00
C LEU A 123 8.41 17.91 -0.81
N GLU A 124 8.37 18.30 -2.07
CA GLU A 124 9.56 18.35 -2.92
C GLU A 124 10.61 19.32 -2.38
N ALA A 125 10.19 20.49 -1.90
CA ALA A 125 11.07 21.46 -1.26
C ALA A 125 11.74 20.91 0.02
N GLU A 126 11.08 19.96 0.70
CA GLU A 126 11.62 19.25 1.86
C GLU A 126 12.38 17.94 1.51
N GLY A 127 12.50 17.60 0.23
CA GLY A 127 13.09 16.35 -0.23
C GLY A 127 12.24 15.12 0.11
N LYS A 128 10.93 15.28 0.20
CA LYS A 128 9.96 14.22 0.56
C LYS A 128 9.05 13.85 -0.62
N ARG A 129 8.42 12.68 -0.52
CA ARG A 129 7.43 12.18 -1.49
C ARG A 129 6.19 11.63 -0.80
N PHE A 130 5.08 11.62 -1.51
CA PHE A 130 3.86 10.95 -1.06
C PHE A 130 4.00 9.43 -1.14
N ARG A 131 3.50 8.74 -0.10
CA ARG A 131 3.22 7.29 -0.10
C ARG A 131 1.93 7.00 0.64
N PHE A 132 1.11 6.12 0.09
CA PHE A 132 -0.05 5.61 0.81
C PHE A 132 0.39 4.41 1.63
N VAL A 133 0.50 4.61 2.93
CA VAL A 133 1.13 3.66 3.86
C VAL A 133 0.07 2.97 4.70
N ALA A 134 0.21 1.66 4.83
CA ALA A 134 -0.45 0.84 5.82
C ALA A 134 0.52 0.61 6.97
N LYS A 135 0.09 0.85 8.20
CA LYS A 135 0.90 0.69 9.40
C LYS A 135 0.14 -0.12 10.44
N MET A 136 0.82 -1.08 11.05
CA MET A 136 0.43 -1.75 12.28
C MET A 136 1.55 -1.60 13.30
N GLU A 137 1.23 -1.24 14.52
CA GLU A 137 2.17 -1.15 15.62
C GLU A 137 1.49 -1.67 16.90
N ASN A 138 2.01 -2.79 17.43
CA ASN A 138 1.44 -3.47 18.60
C ASN A 138 -0.08 -3.72 18.48
N GLY A 139 -0.55 -4.08 17.29
CA GLY A 139 -1.96 -4.33 16.98
C GLY A 139 -2.78 -3.10 16.61
N ALA A 140 -2.30 -1.88 16.86
CA ALA A 140 -2.97 -0.67 16.36
C ALA A 140 -2.71 -0.50 14.86
N CYS A 141 -3.78 -0.43 14.06
CA CYS A 141 -3.71 -0.37 12.62
C CYS A 141 -4.20 0.95 12.05
N GLU A 142 -3.46 1.50 11.10
CA GLU A 142 -3.87 2.69 10.35
C GLU A 142 -3.45 2.64 8.88
N VAL A 143 -4.19 3.33 8.04
CA VAL A 143 -3.84 3.56 6.62
C VAL A 143 -3.98 5.03 6.30
N GLY A 144 -3.07 5.56 5.46
CA GLY A 144 -3.16 6.95 5.05
C GLY A 144 -2.01 7.41 4.17
N LEU A 145 -2.18 8.60 3.60
CA LEU A 145 -1.15 9.25 2.83
C LEU A 145 -0.11 9.86 3.77
N GLN A 146 1.14 9.53 3.56
CA GLN A 146 2.28 9.99 4.35
C GLN A 146 3.34 10.64 3.47
N ALA A 147 4.11 11.53 4.06
CA ALA A 147 5.31 12.11 3.49
C ALA A 147 6.52 11.29 3.95
N VAL A 148 7.29 10.76 3.01
CA VAL A 148 8.51 10.00 3.28
C VAL A 148 9.73 10.75 2.75
N ASP A 149 10.80 10.81 3.53
CA ASP A 149 12.07 11.43 3.13
C ASP A 149 13.01 10.44 2.44
N SER A 150 14.12 10.95 1.93
CA SER A 150 15.09 10.16 1.14
C SER A 150 15.80 9.04 1.91
N HIS A 151 15.73 9.03 3.25
CA HIS A 151 16.31 7.96 4.07
C HIS A 151 15.32 6.81 4.32
N HIS A 152 14.04 7.07 4.05
CA HIS A 152 13.00 6.06 4.26
C HIS A 152 13.01 5.02 3.12
N PRO A 153 12.94 3.71 3.40
CA PRO A 153 12.96 2.65 2.36
C PRO A 153 11.85 2.78 1.30
N PHE A 154 10.76 3.51 1.60
CA PHE A 154 9.66 3.71 0.66
C PHE A 154 9.91 4.86 -0.33
N TYR A 155 10.91 5.70 -0.12
CA TYR A 155 11.18 6.86 -0.97
C TYR A 155 11.46 6.46 -2.42
N GLU A 156 12.34 5.47 -2.62
CA GLU A 156 12.75 4.93 -3.93
C GLU A 156 11.85 3.78 -4.44
N LEU A 157 10.58 3.73 -3.99
CA LEU A 157 9.65 2.71 -4.46
C LEU A 157 9.07 3.11 -5.81
N GLU A 158 9.58 2.51 -6.87
CA GLU A 158 9.24 2.83 -8.26
C GLU A 158 7.96 2.13 -8.75
N GLY A 159 7.34 2.72 -9.78
CA GLY A 159 6.23 2.13 -10.54
C GLY A 159 5.06 1.70 -9.67
N SER A 160 4.60 0.48 -9.86
CA SER A 160 3.51 -0.17 -9.12
C SER A 160 4.00 -1.18 -8.08
N ASN A 161 5.28 -1.16 -7.72
CA ASN A 161 5.86 -2.10 -6.76
C ASN A 161 5.25 -1.94 -5.35
N ASN A 162 5.26 -3.03 -4.62
CA ASN A 162 4.91 -3.07 -3.20
C ASN A 162 6.18 -3.22 -2.35
N ILE A 163 6.08 -2.77 -1.11
CA ILE A 163 7.14 -2.92 -0.12
C ILE A 163 6.52 -3.14 1.25
N ILE A 164 7.10 -4.04 2.03
CA ILE A 164 6.75 -4.32 3.42
C ILE A 164 8.01 -4.22 4.25
N MET A 165 7.95 -3.44 5.32
CA MET A 165 8.99 -3.32 6.34
C MET A 165 8.46 -3.94 7.63
N ILE A 166 9.20 -4.90 8.20
CA ILE A 166 8.82 -5.69 9.35
C ILE A 166 9.83 -5.45 10.46
N SER A 167 9.37 -4.93 11.59
CA SER A 167 10.17 -4.80 12.81
C SER A 167 9.70 -5.84 13.82
N THR A 168 10.65 -6.62 14.35
CA THR A 168 10.40 -7.64 15.37
C THR A 168 11.20 -7.32 16.62
N GLU A 169 11.09 -8.13 17.68
CA GLU A 169 11.93 -7.99 18.87
C GLU A 169 13.42 -8.12 18.53
N ARG A 170 13.77 -8.96 17.54
CA ARG A 170 15.17 -9.21 17.10
C ARG A 170 15.62 -8.23 16.02
N TYR A 171 14.72 -7.82 15.14
CA TYR A 171 14.98 -6.95 13.97
C TYR A 171 14.32 -5.58 14.13
N HIS A 172 14.55 -4.88 15.25
CA HIS A 172 13.98 -3.56 15.50
C HIS A 172 14.89 -2.41 15.03
N GLU A 173 16.21 -2.57 15.19
CA GLU A 173 17.18 -1.58 14.73
C GLU A 173 17.38 -1.63 13.21
N TYR A 174 17.40 -2.84 12.66
CA TYR A 174 17.48 -3.10 11.21
C TYR A 174 16.26 -3.95 10.77
N PRO A 175 15.13 -3.32 10.44
CA PRO A 175 13.92 -4.03 10.04
C PRO A 175 14.12 -4.88 8.79
N MET A 176 13.42 -5.98 8.69
CA MET A 176 13.37 -6.78 7.46
C MET A 176 12.57 -6.03 6.40
N ILE A 177 13.05 -6.04 5.14
CA ILE A 177 12.40 -5.38 4.02
C ILE A 177 12.13 -6.39 2.92
N ILE A 178 10.87 -6.47 2.48
CA ILE A 178 10.42 -7.27 1.34
C ILE A 178 9.91 -6.31 0.28
N LYS A 179 10.55 -6.29 -0.90
CA LYS A 179 10.18 -5.42 -2.02
C LYS A 179 9.99 -6.25 -3.29
N GLY A 180 8.92 -5.97 -4.04
CA GLY A 180 8.66 -6.65 -5.30
C GLY A 180 7.28 -6.37 -5.86
N TYR A 181 6.90 -7.15 -6.86
CA TYR A 181 5.55 -7.08 -7.43
C TYR A 181 4.52 -7.63 -6.43
N GLY A 182 3.46 -6.85 -6.18
CA GLY A 182 2.35 -7.26 -5.31
C GLY A 182 1.22 -8.00 -6.03
N ALA A 183 1.19 -7.92 -7.37
CA ALA A 183 0.19 -8.53 -8.23
C ALA A 183 0.79 -8.80 -9.61
N GLY A 184 0.05 -9.56 -10.43
CA GLY A 184 0.43 -9.92 -11.79
C GLY A 184 0.18 -11.41 -12.05
N ALA A 185 -0.06 -11.79 -13.31
CA ALA A 185 -0.38 -13.16 -13.69
C ALA A 185 0.71 -14.17 -13.26
N ASP A 186 1.96 -13.83 -13.52
CA ASP A 186 3.09 -14.72 -13.23
C ASP A 186 3.30 -14.90 -11.72
N VAL A 187 3.21 -13.80 -10.94
CA VAL A 187 3.35 -13.84 -9.47
C VAL A 187 2.22 -14.64 -8.84
N THR A 188 0.99 -14.45 -9.31
CA THR A 188 -0.18 -15.19 -8.83
C THR A 188 -0.07 -16.68 -9.19
N ALA A 189 0.30 -17.00 -10.43
CA ALA A 189 0.50 -18.37 -10.87
C ALA A 189 1.60 -19.08 -10.07
N ALA A 190 2.72 -18.39 -9.81
CA ALA A 190 3.82 -18.92 -8.99
C ALA A 190 3.36 -19.21 -7.55
N GLY A 191 2.55 -18.32 -6.95
CA GLY A 191 1.98 -18.54 -5.61
C GLY A 191 1.08 -19.78 -5.56
N VAL A 192 0.14 -19.91 -6.50
CA VAL A 192 -0.74 -21.08 -6.60
C VAL A 192 0.07 -22.37 -6.78
N PHE A 193 1.10 -22.34 -7.63
CA PHE A 193 1.96 -23.49 -7.85
C PHE A 193 2.75 -23.86 -6.59
N ALA A 194 3.27 -22.88 -5.86
CA ALA A 194 3.94 -23.11 -4.58
C ALA A 194 3.04 -23.79 -3.54
N ASP A 195 1.76 -23.37 -3.46
CA ASP A 195 0.77 -24.01 -2.59
C ASP A 195 0.50 -25.45 -2.99
N ILE A 196 0.37 -25.75 -4.27
CA ILE A 196 0.22 -27.13 -4.78
C ILE A 196 1.40 -28.00 -4.38
N ILE A 197 2.63 -27.50 -4.55
CA ILE A 197 3.84 -28.22 -4.16
C ILE A 197 3.90 -28.42 -2.64
N SER A 198 3.51 -27.41 -1.86
CA SER A 198 3.46 -27.50 -0.40
C SER A 198 2.49 -28.58 0.05
N ILE A 199 1.29 -28.66 -0.52
CA ILE A 199 0.29 -29.70 -0.22
C ILE A 199 0.84 -31.09 -0.61
N ALA A 200 1.50 -31.21 -1.77
CA ALA A 200 2.07 -32.49 -2.22
C ALA A 200 3.21 -33.00 -1.32
N ASN A 201 3.90 -32.10 -0.62
CA ASN A 201 5.00 -32.44 0.29
C ASN A 201 4.57 -32.66 1.76
N ILE A 202 3.31 -32.45 2.10
CA ILE A 202 2.74 -32.82 3.40
C ILE A 202 2.62 -34.34 3.43
N ARG A 203 3.55 -35.00 4.12
CA ARG A 203 3.54 -36.46 4.40
C ARG A 203 3.23 -36.69 5.85
#